data_4f1be06e0a7c0fe24912864f917efb25
#
_entry.id   4f1be06e0a7c0fe24912864f917efb25
#
_cell.length_a   1.000
_cell.length_b   1.000
_cell.length_c   1.000
_cell.angle_alpha   90.00
_cell.angle_beta   90.00
_cell.angle_gamma   90.00
#
_symmetry.space_group_name_H-M   'P 1'
#
loop_
_entity.id
_entity.type
_entity.pdbx_description
1 polymer ?
#
loop_
_entity_poly.entity_id
_entity_poly.type
_entity_poly.pdbx_seq_one_letter_code
_entity_poly.pdbx_strand_id
1 'polypeptide(L)'
;MRNHFLTLYKLRDRDGVTAIVVGIMLAILLGFAAFAIDIGYSRVTKNELQNIADGAALASARQLGVIYETMSPSEIRSYDASADEVTLKDIAKDVADQSKAGGKGNIIINDDDIVIGSWDASASPPFSPTVSSPNAVQVTARRDSISNGPISTFFARIFGINTSDVTADATAALTGQGTAEEGGLPLPVGISRAWFLNKEEFCDQPIKFYPTGDSEGCAGWNVYTETPSSASNLRDILDDLASGDYESPETIAGKTEFDFTGGNVATAFSDMKALFDVMKIKNDGILDKDDDSNTWTATVPVYDWADCSNPNDDIPIIGFTTVVIEEVLESPTHTINARVTCDNIETARGGGPSYGTWGSIPGLVE
;
A
#
# COMPACT_ATOMS: atom_id res chain seq x y z
N MET A 1 -68.32 64.95 50.83
CA MET A 1 -67.15 64.11 51.14
C MET A 1 -66.94 63.14 49.94
N ARG A 2 -65.93 63.37 49.18
CA ARG A 2 -65.71 62.61 47.93
C ARG A 2 -64.38 61.88 48.09
N ASN A 3 -64.44 60.53 48.32
CA ASN A 3 -63.28 59.71 48.46
C ASN A 3 -62.74 59.38 47.08
N HIS A 4 -61.54 59.82 46.75
CA HIS A 4 -60.76 59.37 45.60
C HIS A 4 -60.02 58.14 46.03
N PHE A 5 -60.45 56.96 45.49
CA PHE A 5 -59.62 55.75 45.47
C PHE A 5 -58.59 55.85 44.32
N LEU A 6 -57.37 56.05 44.69
CA LEU A 6 -56.24 55.89 43.75
C LEU A 6 -55.96 54.42 43.59
N THR A 7 -56.37 53.90 42.48
CA THR A 7 -56.02 52.54 42.07
C THR A 7 -54.57 52.55 41.49
N LEU A 8 -53.62 52.08 42.29
CA LEU A 8 -52.26 51.86 41.84
C LEU A 8 -52.29 50.69 40.87
N TYR A 9 -52.26 50.95 39.56
CA TYR A 9 -51.91 49.95 38.51
C TYR A 9 -50.46 49.60 38.70
N LYS A 10 -50.19 48.42 39.29
CA LYS A 10 -48.89 47.77 39.29
C LYS A 10 -48.62 47.30 37.91
N LEU A 11 -47.99 48.07 37.05
CA LEU A 11 -47.46 47.65 35.77
C LEU A 11 -46.46 46.54 36.08
N ARG A 12 -46.87 45.30 35.79
CA ARG A 12 -46.01 44.13 35.85
C ARG A 12 -45.12 44.21 34.61
N ASP A 13 -43.93 44.80 34.77
CA ASP A 13 -42.96 45.05 33.73
C ASP A 13 -42.42 43.69 33.23
N ARG A 14 -43.11 43.11 32.23
CA ARG A 14 -42.68 41.85 31.56
C ARG A 14 -41.56 42.11 30.54
N ASP A 15 -41.39 43.32 30.10
CA ASP A 15 -40.44 43.72 29.06
C ASP A 15 -39.00 43.66 29.58
N GLY A 16 -38.77 43.97 30.86
CA GLY A 16 -37.46 43.84 31.49
C GLY A 16 -36.99 42.41 31.64
N VAL A 17 -37.88 41.47 31.92
CA VAL A 17 -37.56 40.05 32.05
C VAL A 17 -37.18 39.45 30.69
N THR A 18 -37.89 39.82 29.63
CA THR A 18 -37.60 39.38 28.26
C THR A 18 -36.22 39.84 27.81
N ALA A 19 -35.84 41.08 28.09
CA ALA A 19 -34.53 41.63 27.74
C ALA A 19 -33.38 40.89 28.44
N ILE A 20 -33.57 40.53 29.72
CA ILE A 20 -32.56 39.75 30.47
C ILE A 20 -32.43 38.33 29.87
N VAL A 21 -33.54 37.66 29.59
CA VAL A 21 -33.53 36.30 28.98
C VAL A 21 -32.87 36.32 27.60
N VAL A 22 -33.21 37.27 26.74
CA VAL A 22 -32.60 37.46 25.44
C VAL A 22 -31.09 37.75 25.57
N GLY A 23 -30.70 38.59 26.50
CA GLY A 23 -29.29 38.90 26.77
C GLY A 23 -28.50 37.66 27.19
N ILE A 24 -29.04 36.83 28.09
CA ILE A 24 -28.40 35.56 28.49
C ILE A 24 -28.33 34.56 27.34
N MET A 25 -29.43 34.39 26.59
CA MET A 25 -29.43 33.50 25.43
C MET A 25 -28.43 33.93 24.36
N LEU A 26 -28.31 35.22 24.09
CA LEU A 26 -27.33 35.76 23.15
C LEU A 26 -25.90 35.48 23.61
N ALA A 27 -25.60 35.67 24.89
CA ALA A 27 -24.29 35.39 25.46
C ALA A 27 -23.92 33.88 25.33
N ILE A 28 -24.91 32.99 25.58
CA ILE A 28 -24.73 31.54 25.41
C ILE A 28 -24.49 31.19 23.95
N LEU A 29 -25.26 31.73 23.01
CA LEU A 29 -25.10 31.49 21.57
C LEU A 29 -23.74 32.00 21.07
N LEU A 30 -23.31 33.17 21.50
CA LEU A 30 -21.97 33.71 21.20
C LEU A 30 -20.86 32.83 21.77
N GLY A 31 -21.06 32.29 22.99
CA GLY A 31 -20.14 31.32 23.59
C GLY A 31 -19.99 30.03 22.75
N PHE A 32 -21.10 29.47 22.30
CA PHE A 32 -21.06 28.28 21.41
C PHE A 32 -20.43 28.60 20.06
N ALA A 33 -20.73 29.73 19.45
CA ALA A 33 -20.10 30.15 18.19
C ALA A 33 -18.58 30.33 18.35
N ALA A 34 -18.14 30.88 19.46
CA ALA A 34 -16.74 31.04 19.81
C ALA A 34 -16.01 29.71 19.95
N PHE A 35 -16.59 28.75 20.65
CA PHE A 35 -16.06 27.39 20.75
C PHE A 35 -15.98 26.69 19.37
N ALA A 36 -17.00 26.86 18.55
CA ALA A 36 -17.02 26.28 17.21
C ALA A 36 -15.84 26.75 16.34
N ILE A 37 -15.42 28.02 16.49
CA ILE A 37 -14.28 28.59 15.77
C ILE A 37 -12.97 27.98 16.26
N ASP A 38 -12.73 27.87 17.55
CA ASP A 38 -11.49 27.31 18.12
C ASP A 38 -11.36 25.82 17.78
N ILE A 39 -12.46 25.05 17.90
CA ILE A 39 -12.48 23.62 17.51
C ILE A 39 -12.28 23.47 16.00
N GLY A 40 -12.93 24.33 15.20
CA GLY A 40 -12.77 24.32 13.74
C GLY A 40 -11.32 24.58 13.33
N TYR A 41 -10.67 25.57 13.92
CA TYR A 41 -9.27 25.89 13.68
C TYR A 41 -8.32 24.73 14.07
N SER A 42 -8.55 24.12 15.23
CA SER A 42 -7.79 22.95 15.67
C SER A 42 -7.95 21.76 14.69
N ARG A 43 -9.16 21.51 14.20
CA ARG A 43 -9.41 20.44 13.22
C ARG A 43 -8.76 20.71 11.87
N VAL A 44 -8.82 21.95 11.37
CA VAL A 44 -8.12 22.34 10.13
C VAL A 44 -6.62 22.12 10.30
N THR A 45 -6.04 22.57 11.41
CA THR A 45 -4.62 22.38 11.69
C THR A 45 -4.26 20.89 11.78
N LYS A 46 -5.13 20.07 12.40
CA LYS A 46 -4.90 18.60 12.44
C LYS A 46 -4.89 18.00 11.06
N ASN A 47 -5.80 18.38 10.17
CA ASN A 47 -5.83 17.89 8.81
C ASN A 47 -4.58 18.34 8.00
N GLU A 48 -4.12 19.59 8.23
CA GLU A 48 -2.88 20.09 7.61
C GLU A 48 -1.67 19.27 8.10
N LEU A 49 -1.56 18.99 9.40
CA LEU A 49 -0.50 18.13 9.96
C LEU A 49 -0.61 16.69 9.46
N GLN A 50 -1.82 16.15 9.31
CA GLN A 50 -2.02 14.81 8.75
C GLN A 50 -1.48 14.73 7.33
N ASN A 51 -1.83 15.69 6.47
CA ASN A 51 -1.30 15.73 5.10
C ASN A 51 0.24 15.81 5.06
N ILE A 52 0.84 16.50 6.03
CA ILE A 52 2.30 16.59 6.15
C ILE A 52 2.89 15.25 6.59
N ALA A 53 2.32 14.62 7.62
CA ALA A 53 2.77 13.33 8.10
C ALA A 53 2.63 12.25 7.01
N ASP A 54 1.48 12.22 6.32
CA ASP A 54 1.21 11.32 5.19
C ASP A 54 2.26 11.48 4.08
N GLY A 55 2.48 12.72 3.63
CA GLY A 55 3.46 13.01 2.58
C GLY A 55 4.89 12.69 2.98
N ALA A 56 5.28 13.01 4.22
CA ALA A 56 6.61 12.73 4.75
C ALA A 56 6.87 11.21 4.92
N ALA A 57 5.89 10.49 5.46
CA ALA A 57 5.96 9.03 5.60
C ALA A 57 6.06 8.35 4.23
N LEU A 58 5.21 8.73 3.26
CA LEU A 58 5.23 8.19 1.90
C LEU A 58 6.55 8.47 1.19
N ALA A 59 7.09 9.69 1.29
CA ALA A 59 8.35 10.04 0.64
C ALA A 59 9.53 9.26 1.21
N SER A 60 9.61 9.13 2.53
CA SER A 60 10.66 8.36 3.21
C SER A 60 10.55 6.86 2.92
N ALA A 61 9.35 6.28 2.99
CA ALA A 61 9.13 4.88 2.65
C ALA A 61 9.37 4.60 1.15
N ARG A 62 9.11 5.56 0.25
CA ARG A 62 9.46 5.42 -1.17
C ARG A 62 10.98 5.37 -1.37
N GLN A 63 11.74 6.17 -0.63
CA GLN A 63 13.21 6.08 -0.68
C GLN A 63 13.71 4.71 -0.21
N LEU A 64 13.10 4.14 0.82
CA LEU A 64 13.40 2.77 1.24
C LEU A 64 13.11 1.77 0.10
N GLY A 65 11.99 1.94 -0.60
CA GLY A 65 11.67 1.15 -1.79
C GLY A 65 12.72 1.29 -2.90
N VAL A 66 13.21 2.52 -3.17
CA VAL A 66 14.28 2.76 -4.15
C VAL A 66 15.59 2.06 -3.77
N ILE A 67 15.92 2.04 -2.48
CA ILE A 67 17.09 1.32 -1.99
C ILE A 67 16.93 -0.18 -2.27
N TYR A 68 15.76 -0.74 -1.97
CA TYR A 68 15.47 -2.16 -2.17
C TYR A 68 15.41 -2.57 -3.65
N GLU A 69 15.01 -1.69 -4.57
CA GLU A 69 15.02 -1.98 -6.02
C GLU A 69 16.41 -2.37 -6.54
N THR A 70 17.48 -1.97 -5.85
CA THR A 70 18.86 -2.27 -6.24
C THR A 70 19.45 -3.50 -5.55
N MET A 71 18.67 -4.19 -4.70
CA MET A 71 19.12 -5.29 -3.86
C MET A 71 18.53 -6.62 -4.30
N SER A 72 19.30 -7.67 -4.12
CA SER A 72 18.78 -9.05 -4.21
C SER A 72 17.92 -9.38 -2.97
N PRO A 73 17.04 -10.40 -3.05
CA PRO A 73 16.26 -10.85 -1.90
C PRO A 73 17.09 -11.19 -0.66
N SER A 74 18.28 -11.75 -0.84
CA SER A 74 19.19 -12.06 0.27
C SER A 74 19.78 -10.82 0.93
N GLU A 75 20.05 -9.79 0.15
CA GLU A 75 20.51 -8.50 0.66
C GLU A 75 19.39 -7.76 1.40
N ILE A 76 18.15 -7.80 0.89
CA ILE A 76 16.98 -7.21 1.58
C ILE A 76 16.77 -7.87 2.93
N ARG A 77 16.83 -9.20 3.02
CA ARG A 77 16.70 -9.94 4.30
C ARG A 77 17.77 -9.58 5.33
N SER A 78 18.95 -9.20 4.90
CA SER A 78 20.08 -8.85 5.77
C SER A 78 20.35 -7.34 5.87
N TYR A 79 19.50 -6.52 5.23
CA TYR A 79 19.68 -5.08 5.20
C TYR A 79 19.53 -4.45 6.58
N ASP A 80 20.45 -3.54 6.90
CA ASP A 80 20.42 -2.70 8.10
C ASP A 80 20.31 -1.23 7.67
N ALA A 81 19.15 -0.65 7.91
CA ALA A 81 18.83 0.72 7.54
C ALA A 81 19.60 1.79 8.34
N SER A 82 20.40 1.41 9.33
CA SER A 82 21.20 2.39 10.11
C SER A 82 22.15 3.20 9.24
N ALA A 83 22.61 2.64 8.12
CA ALA A 83 23.49 3.36 7.18
C ALA A 83 22.75 4.46 6.40
N ASP A 84 21.47 4.26 6.13
CA ASP A 84 20.64 5.17 5.33
C ASP A 84 19.63 5.96 6.19
N GLU A 85 19.64 5.79 7.51
CA GLU A 85 18.69 6.41 8.44
C GLU A 85 18.64 7.93 8.28
N VAL A 86 19.80 8.57 8.15
CA VAL A 86 19.89 10.03 7.96
C VAL A 86 19.20 10.44 6.66
N THR A 87 19.45 9.75 5.56
CA THR A 87 18.85 10.02 4.27
C THR A 87 17.32 9.87 4.30
N LEU A 88 16.85 8.79 4.91
CA LEU A 88 15.41 8.52 5.04
C LEU A 88 14.72 9.60 5.88
N LYS A 89 15.34 10.01 7.00
CA LYS A 89 14.81 11.07 7.87
C LYS A 89 14.85 12.45 7.19
N ASP A 90 15.91 12.77 6.47
CA ASP A 90 16.03 14.06 5.81
C ASP A 90 14.99 14.25 4.71
N ILE A 91 14.65 13.22 3.96
CA ILE A 91 13.56 13.26 2.97
C ILE A 91 12.22 13.59 3.63
N ALA A 92 11.91 12.97 4.77
CA ALA A 92 10.68 13.28 5.52
C ALA A 92 10.65 14.74 6.01
N LYS A 93 11.79 15.26 6.50
CA LYS A 93 11.94 16.66 6.94
C LYS A 93 11.78 17.64 5.79
N ASP A 94 12.35 17.33 4.61
CA ASP A 94 12.25 18.18 3.42
C ASP A 94 10.82 18.39 2.96
N VAL A 95 9.97 17.34 3.01
CA VAL A 95 8.55 17.43 2.72
C VAL A 95 7.84 18.36 3.72
N ALA A 96 8.16 18.25 5.00
CA ALA A 96 7.55 19.04 6.05
C ALA A 96 7.99 20.52 5.98
N ASP A 97 9.25 20.80 5.68
CA ASP A 97 9.79 22.17 5.58
C ASP A 97 9.10 22.97 4.45
N GLN A 98 8.67 22.31 3.40
CA GLN A 98 7.92 22.93 2.30
C GLN A 98 6.45 23.16 2.61
N SER A 99 5.97 22.75 3.78
CA SER A 99 4.56 22.70 4.17
C SER A 99 4.22 23.72 5.24
N LYS A 100 2.90 23.92 5.47
CA LYS A 100 2.39 24.81 6.51
C LYS A 100 1.24 24.16 7.28
N ALA A 101 1.14 24.47 8.57
CA ALA A 101 0.04 24.03 9.42
C ALA A 101 -0.29 25.06 10.52
N GLY A 102 -1.56 25.33 10.75
CA GLY A 102 -2.04 26.26 11.76
C GLY A 102 -1.41 27.65 11.60
N GLY A 103 -1.30 28.15 10.37
CA GLY A 103 -0.73 29.46 10.04
C GLY A 103 0.79 29.57 10.13
N LYS A 104 1.52 28.50 10.53
CA LYS A 104 2.99 28.43 10.52
C LYS A 104 3.46 27.75 9.24
N GLY A 105 4.37 28.37 8.50
CA GLY A 105 5.13 27.75 7.42
C GLY A 105 6.40 27.06 7.94
N ASN A 106 7.02 26.28 7.10
CA ASN A 106 8.26 25.52 7.39
C ASN A 106 8.08 24.67 8.66
N ILE A 107 7.26 23.62 8.54
CA ILE A 107 7.00 22.70 9.65
C ILE A 107 8.24 21.82 9.87
N ILE A 108 8.75 21.85 11.09
CA ILE A 108 9.91 21.05 11.49
C ILE A 108 9.42 19.72 12.06
N ILE A 109 9.94 18.62 11.55
CA ILE A 109 9.83 17.29 12.14
C ILE A 109 11.19 16.95 12.78
N ASN A 110 11.18 16.57 14.05
CA ASN A 110 12.40 16.17 14.74
C ASN A 110 12.79 14.73 14.38
N ASP A 111 14.04 14.35 14.59
CA ASP A 111 14.53 13.00 14.32
C ASP A 111 13.77 11.90 15.10
N ASP A 112 13.37 12.20 16.33
CA ASP A 112 12.60 11.28 17.19
C ASP A 112 11.13 11.13 16.72
N ASP A 113 10.66 12.03 15.87
CA ASP A 113 9.32 12.01 15.29
C ASP A 113 9.27 11.23 13.96
N ILE A 114 10.42 10.67 13.50
CA ILE A 114 10.54 9.83 12.32
C ILE A 114 11.10 8.49 12.75
N VAL A 115 10.28 7.46 12.67
CA VAL A 115 10.64 6.12 13.14
C VAL A 115 10.62 5.15 11.96
N ILE A 116 11.78 4.52 11.70
CA ILE A 116 11.90 3.44 10.72
C ILE A 116 11.50 2.14 11.42
N GLY A 117 10.75 1.28 10.73
CA GLY A 117 10.23 0.08 11.36
C GLY A 117 9.69 -0.95 10.39
N SER A 118 9.10 -1.97 10.98
CA SER A 118 8.36 -3.01 10.27
C SER A 118 6.87 -2.85 10.53
N TRP A 119 6.07 -2.99 9.50
CA TRP A 119 4.62 -3.00 9.57
C TRP A 119 4.07 -4.36 9.15
N ASP A 120 3.21 -4.93 9.98
CA ASP A 120 2.51 -6.18 9.74
C ASP A 120 1.05 -6.03 10.21
N ALA A 121 0.10 -6.09 9.27
CA ALA A 121 -1.33 -5.94 9.56
C ALA A 121 -1.87 -6.98 10.55
N SER A 122 -1.21 -8.12 10.69
CA SER A 122 -1.62 -9.20 11.60
C SER A 122 -1.07 -9.04 13.01
N ALA A 123 -0.07 -8.19 13.21
CA ALA A 123 0.54 -7.93 14.51
C ALA A 123 -0.27 -6.92 15.35
N SER A 124 -0.04 -6.94 16.66
CA SER A 124 -0.66 -5.97 17.58
C SER A 124 0.38 -5.50 18.62
N PRO A 125 0.88 -4.25 18.52
CA PRO A 125 0.58 -3.24 17.48
C PRO A 125 1.12 -3.65 16.10
N PRO A 126 0.53 -3.13 15.00
CA PRO A 126 0.95 -3.50 13.66
C PRO A 126 2.30 -2.91 13.25
N PHE A 127 2.70 -1.76 13.81
CA PHE A 127 4.00 -1.14 13.59
C PHE A 127 4.96 -1.45 14.74
N SER A 128 6.20 -1.81 14.41
CA SER A 128 7.28 -2.07 15.35
C SER A 128 8.57 -1.40 14.89
N PRO A 129 9.20 -0.54 15.71
CA PRO A 129 10.49 0.10 15.39
C PRO A 129 11.59 -0.94 15.18
N THR A 130 12.27 -0.88 14.04
CA THR A 130 13.44 -1.71 13.73
C THR A 130 14.22 -1.10 12.57
N VAL A 131 15.52 -1.29 12.54
CA VAL A 131 16.40 -0.95 11.41
C VAL A 131 16.78 -2.20 10.61
N SER A 132 16.47 -3.39 11.12
CA SER A 132 16.73 -4.66 10.43
C SER A 132 15.59 -4.97 9.48
N SER A 133 15.90 -4.99 8.19
CA SER A 133 14.96 -5.24 7.08
C SER A 133 13.61 -4.51 7.25
N PRO A 134 13.61 -3.17 7.48
CA PRO A 134 12.38 -2.44 7.69
C PRO A 134 11.56 -2.38 6.39
N ASN A 135 10.23 -2.33 6.52
CA ASN A 135 9.34 -2.10 5.37
C ASN A 135 8.44 -0.88 5.55
N ALA A 136 8.62 -0.11 6.62
CA ALA A 136 7.73 1.00 6.94
C ALA A 136 8.46 2.18 7.57
N VAL A 137 7.86 3.36 7.42
CA VAL A 137 8.27 4.59 8.12
C VAL A 137 7.04 5.22 8.74
N GLN A 138 7.13 5.55 10.04
CA GLN A 138 6.12 6.30 10.77
C GLN A 138 6.62 7.71 11.03
N VAL A 139 5.75 8.70 10.82
CA VAL A 139 6.08 10.12 10.99
C VAL A 139 5.02 10.78 11.85
N THR A 140 5.46 11.56 12.84
CA THR A 140 4.61 12.42 13.68
C THR A 140 4.84 13.88 13.33
N ALA A 141 3.82 14.56 12.81
CA ALA A 141 3.83 16.02 12.62
C ALA A 141 3.08 16.70 13.76
N ARG A 142 3.65 17.76 14.36
CA ARG A 142 3.10 18.36 15.56
C ARG A 142 3.17 19.88 15.61
N ARG A 143 2.19 20.47 16.27
CA ARG A 143 2.14 21.87 16.73
C ARG A 143 1.91 21.86 18.23
N ASP A 144 2.98 21.73 19.02
CA ASP A 144 2.97 21.64 20.47
C ASP A 144 4.20 22.33 21.09
N SER A 145 4.43 22.13 22.39
CA SER A 145 5.60 22.69 23.09
C SER A 145 6.92 22.05 22.69
N ILE A 146 6.90 20.86 22.06
CA ILE A 146 8.09 20.12 21.64
C ILE A 146 8.60 20.66 20.30
N SER A 147 7.68 20.85 19.33
CA SER A 147 8.04 21.36 18.02
C SER A 147 6.96 22.26 17.44
N ASN A 148 7.39 23.25 16.66
CA ASN A 148 6.56 24.20 15.92
C ASN A 148 5.71 25.15 16.77
N GLY A 149 5.64 24.97 18.10
CA GLY A 149 4.80 25.70 19.03
C GLY A 149 3.30 25.38 18.89
N PRO A 150 2.54 25.43 19.99
CA PRO A 150 1.11 25.14 19.97
C PRO A 150 0.34 26.20 19.17
N ILE A 151 -0.88 25.87 18.73
CA ILE A 151 -1.77 26.84 18.10
C ILE A 151 -2.41 27.76 19.13
N SER A 152 -2.57 29.03 18.78
CA SER A 152 -3.28 30.00 19.65
C SER A 152 -4.78 29.79 19.53
N THR A 153 -5.48 29.85 20.65
CA THR A 153 -6.94 29.90 20.68
C THR A 153 -7.43 31.34 20.50
N PHE A 154 -8.60 31.53 19.94
CA PHE A 154 -9.21 32.84 19.74
C PHE A 154 -10.12 33.23 20.93
N PHE A 155 -11.02 32.34 21.30
CA PHE A 155 -12.05 32.60 22.30
C PHE A 155 -11.83 31.82 23.59
N ALA A 156 -11.21 30.63 23.55
CA ALA A 156 -10.94 29.83 24.74
C ALA A 156 -9.99 30.53 25.72
N ARG A 157 -9.23 31.53 25.26
CA ARG A 157 -8.40 32.41 26.11
C ARG A 157 -9.20 33.18 27.13
N ILE A 158 -10.49 33.45 26.91
CA ILE A 158 -11.39 34.09 27.87
C ILE A 158 -11.54 33.22 29.13
N PHE A 159 -11.37 31.90 28.96
CA PHE A 159 -11.41 30.92 30.04
C PHE A 159 -10.01 30.53 30.54
N GLY A 160 -8.96 31.24 30.11
CA GLY A 160 -7.58 31.00 30.50
C GLY A 160 -6.85 29.93 29.66
N ILE A 161 -7.50 29.42 28.61
CA ILE A 161 -6.89 28.44 27.67
C ILE A 161 -6.31 29.23 26.49
N ASN A 162 -5.02 29.54 26.54
CA ASN A 162 -4.38 30.40 25.54
C ASN A 162 -3.91 29.66 24.28
N THR A 163 -3.60 28.40 24.43
CA THR A 163 -3.03 27.54 23.34
C THR A 163 -3.62 26.13 23.37
N SER A 164 -3.52 25.43 22.26
CA SER A 164 -3.89 24.01 22.12
C SER A 164 -2.81 23.28 21.35
N ASP A 165 -2.45 22.10 21.81
CA ASP A 165 -1.54 21.20 21.14
C ASP A 165 -2.31 20.38 20.09
N VAL A 166 -1.69 20.16 18.93
CA VAL A 166 -2.25 19.37 17.84
C VAL A 166 -1.15 18.49 17.27
N THR A 167 -1.42 17.20 17.14
CA THR A 167 -0.52 16.21 16.55
C THR A 167 -1.25 15.35 15.54
N ALA A 168 -0.52 14.84 14.57
CA ALA A 168 -0.99 13.85 13.60
C ALA A 168 0.14 12.87 13.28
N ASP A 169 -0.22 11.62 13.14
CA ASP A 169 0.70 10.52 12.86
C ASP A 169 0.31 9.85 11.54
N ALA A 170 1.31 9.38 10.79
CA ALA A 170 1.11 8.60 9.59
C ALA A 170 2.15 7.49 9.50
N THR A 171 1.74 6.34 9.03
CA THR A 171 2.64 5.23 8.70
C THR A 171 2.49 4.89 7.23
N ALA A 172 3.60 4.85 6.50
CA ALA A 172 3.67 4.36 5.13
C ALA A 172 4.51 3.09 5.09
N ALA A 173 4.05 2.10 4.35
CA ALA A 173 4.71 0.80 4.28
C ALA A 173 4.82 0.30 2.83
N LEU A 174 5.89 -0.43 2.57
CA LEU A 174 6.03 -1.32 1.43
C LEU A 174 5.23 -2.59 1.77
N THR A 175 4.27 -2.91 0.93
CA THR A 175 3.35 -4.04 1.14
C THR A 175 3.34 -4.92 -0.10
N GLY A 176 2.61 -6.03 -0.05
CA GLY A 176 2.48 -6.92 -1.19
C GLY A 176 2.14 -6.16 -2.47
N GLN A 177 2.72 -6.55 -3.59
CA GLN A 177 2.50 -5.93 -4.88
C GLN A 177 1.00 -5.93 -5.21
N GLY A 178 0.45 -4.76 -5.50
CA GLY A 178 -0.96 -4.55 -5.82
C GLY A 178 -1.24 -4.28 -7.30
N THR A 179 -0.20 -3.92 -8.07
CA THR A 179 -0.31 -3.66 -9.51
C THR A 179 0.85 -4.29 -10.26
N ALA A 180 0.61 -4.69 -11.50
CA ALA A 180 1.65 -4.94 -12.49
C ALA A 180 1.38 -4.03 -13.68
N GLU A 181 2.40 -3.30 -14.13
CA GLU A 181 2.29 -2.44 -15.30
C GLU A 181 2.24 -3.25 -16.59
N GLU A 182 1.93 -2.62 -17.70
CA GLU A 182 1.97 -3.25 -19.02
C GLU A 182 3.36 -3.88 -19.27
N GLY A 183 3.38 -5.14 -19.71
CA GLY A 183 4.60 -5.94 -19.85
C GLY A 183 5.15 -6.53 -18.54
N GLY A 184 4.60 -6.18 -17.38
CA GLY A 184 5.08 -6.61 -16.06
C GLY A 184 4.80 -8.09 -15.72
N LEU A 185 4.00 -8.78 -16.52
CA LEU A 185 3.69 -10.20 -16.35
C LEU A 185 4.12 -11.00 -17.59
N PRO A 186 5.41 -11.26 -17.76
CA PRO A 186 5.95 -11.83 -19.00
C PRO A 186 5.65 -13.34 -19.17
N LEU A 187 4.98 -13.97 -18.21
CA LEU A 187 4.64 -15.38 -18.21
C LEU A 187 3.11 -15.56 -18.13
N PRO A 188 2.44 -16.16 -19.14
CA PRO A 188 1.00 -16.37 -19.15
C PRO A 188 0.58 -17.59 -18.28
N VAL A 189 1.06 -17.60 -17.04
CA VAL A 189 0.76 -18.60 -16.02
C VAL A 189 0.47 -17.91 -14.71
N GLY A 190 -0.60 -18.32 -14.02
CA GLY A 190 -0.89 -17.88 -12.67
C GLY A 190 -0.80 -19.00 -11.65
N ILE A 191 -0.71 -18.63 -10.37
CA ILE A 191 -0.71 -19.56 -9.23
C ILE A 191 -2.00 -19.38 -8.45
N SER A 192 -2.67 -20.50 -8.08
CA SER A 192 -3.85 -20.45 -7.25
C SER A 192 -3.53 -19.95 -5.83
N ARG A 193 -4.40 -19.13 -5.26
CA ARG A 193 -4.35 -18.77 -3.84
C ARG A 193 -4.27 -19.99 -2.92
N ALA A 194 -4.91 -21.09 -3.31
CA ALA A 194 -4.89 -22.34 -2.53
C ALA A 194 -3.49 -22.89 -2.29
N TRP A 195 -2.54 -22.67 -3.20
CA TRP A 195 -1.17 -23.11 -3.02
C TRP A 195 -0.50 -22.42 -1.82
N PHE A 196 -0.73 -21.12 -1.64
CA PHE A 196 -0.18 -20.34 -0.53
C PHE A 196 -0.87 -20.67 0.80
N LEU A 197 -2.18 -20.88 0.80
CA LEU A 197 -2.95 -21.19 2.00
C LEU A 197 -2.63 -22.58 2.59
N ASN A 198 -2.17 -23.49 1.76
CA ASN A 198 -1.84 -24.87 2.16
C ASN A 198 -0.40 -25.03 2.66
N LYS A 199 0.38 -23.97 2.75
CA LYS A 199 1.78 -24.00 3.16
C LYS A 199 2.00 -23.06 4.34
N GLU A 200 2.66 -23.55 5.39
CA GLU A 200 3.11 -22.72 6.51
C GLU A 200 4.25 -21.78 6.07
N GLU A 201 5.13 -22.26 5.19
CA GLU A 201 6.16 -21.49 4.52
C GLU A 201 6.10 -21.79 3.02
N PHE A 202 5.97 -20.75 2.21
CA PHE A 202 5.93 -20.89 0.74
C PHE A 202 7.20 -20.34 0.05
N CYS A 203 8.03 -19.58 0.78
CA CYS A 203 9.28 -19.05 0.24
C CYS A 203 10.25 -20.16 -0.09
N ASP A 204 10.90 -20.07 -1.25
CA ASP A 204 11.84 -21.04 -1.79
C ASP A 204 11.27 -22.46 -1.99
N GLN A 205 9.91 -22.57 -2.02
CA GLN A 205 9.27 -23.85 -2.26
C GLN A 205 9.12 -24.13 -3.76
N PRO A 206 9.37 -25.40 -4.18
CA PRO A 206 9.17 -25.79 -5.56
C PRO A 206 7.69 -25.76 -5.94
N ILE A 207 7.43 -25.35 -7.17
CA ILE A 207 6.12 -25.41 -7.80
C ILE A 207 6.27 -25.97 -9.22
N LYS A 208 5.31 -26.78 -9.64
CA LYS A 208 5.23 -27.30 -10.99
C LYS A 208 4.02 -26.69 -11.68
N PHE A 209 4.27 -26.07 -12.81
CA PHE A 209 3.21 -25.54 -13.63
C PHE A 209 2.72 -26.60 -14.60
N TYR A 210 1.76 -27.38 -14.18
CA TYR A 210 0.85 -28.14 -15.01
C TYR A 210 -0.46 -28.24 -14.25
N PRO A 211 -1.58 -27.89 -14.88
CA PRO A 211 -2.88 -27.95 -14.23
C PRO A 211 -3.30 -29.41 -14.09
N THR A 212 -2.90 -30.04 -13.03
CA THR A 212 -3.38 -31.36 -12.61
C THR A 212 -3.86 -31.22 -11.19
N GLY A 213 -4.85 -31.98 -10.76
CA GLY A 213 -5.35 -31.96 -9.38
C GLY A 213 -4.32 -32.44 -8.33
N ASP A 214 -3.06 -32.23 -8.58
CA ASP A 214 -1.94 -32.51 -7.68
C ASP A 214 -1.61 -31.26 -6.88
N SER A 215 -1.37 -31.40 -5.59
CA SER A 215 -1.00 -30.30 -4.69
C SER A 215 0.29 -29.55 -5.09
N GLU A 216 1.14 -30.15 -5.92
CA GLU A 216 2.31 -29.50 -6.52
C GLU A 216 1.96 -28.67 -7.77
N GLY A 217 0.81 -28.95 -8.41
CA GLY A 217 0.39 -28.36 -9.68
C GLY A 217 -0.68 -27.27 -9.56
N CYS A 218 -0.67 -26.45 -8.50
CA CYS A 218 -1.63 -25.36 -8.27
C CYS A 218 -1.42 -24.14 -9.18
N ALA A 219 -1.17 -24.36 -10.47
CA ALA A 219 -0.96 -23.29 -11.44
C ALA A 219 -1.84 -23.52 -12.67
N GLY A 220 -2.14 -22.44 -13.39
CA GLY A 220 -2.98 -22.47 -14.57
C GLY A 220 -2.44 -21.58 -15.67
N TRP A 221 -2.61 -22.02 -16.92
CA TRP A 221 -2.39 -21.19 -18.09
C TRP A 221 -3.48 -20.12 -18.18
N ASN A 222 -3.11 -18.90 -18.51
CA ASN A 222 -4.03 -17.83 -18.84
C ASN A 222 -3.70 -17.22 -20.19
N VAL A 223 -4.64 -16.53 -20.78
CA VAL A 223 -4.47 -15.74 -21.99
C VAL A 223 -4.69 -14.23 -21.70
N TYR A 224 -4.40 -13.85 -20.45
CA TYR A 224 -4.68 -12.51 -19.94
C TYR A 224 -6.14 -12.14 -20.13
N THR A 225 -6.42 -11.02 -20.79
CA THR A 225 -7.77 -10.52 -21.11
C THR A 225 -8.21 -10.91 -22.53
N GLU A 226 -7.42 -11.75 -23.23
CA GLU A 226 -7.75 -12.22 -24.58
C GLU A 226 -8.89 -13.22 -24.54
N THR A 227 -9.78 -13.19 -25.52
CA THR A 227 -10.90 -14.12 -25.65
C THR A 227 -10.98 -14.71 -27.06
N PRO A 228 -11.31 -15.99 -27.19
CA PRO A 228 -11.54 -17.01 -26.17
C PRO A 228 -10.24 -17.56 -25.55
N SER A 229 -10.31 -18.08 -24.34
CA SER A 229 -9.20 -18.85 -23.74
C SER A 229 -9.04 -20.16 -24.52
N SER A 230 -8.09 -20.17 -25.42
CA SER A 230 -7.82 -21.33 -26.28
C SER A 230 -6.34 -21.65 -26.35
N ALA A 231 -6.05 -22.92 -26.61
CA ALA A 231 -4.67 -23.37 -26.84
C ALA A 231 -3.98 -22.63 -28.00
N SER A 232 -4.75 -22.15 -28.99
CA SER A 232 -4.21 -21.37 -30.10
C SER A 232 -3.76 -19.99 -29.63
N ASN A 233 -4.67 -19.24 -28.95
CA ASN A 233 -4.35 -17.91 -28.45
C ASN A 233 -3.20 -17.95 -27.44
N LEU A 234 -3.15 -18.97 -26.57
CA LEU A 234 -2.02 -19.13 -25.63
C LEU A 234 -0.70 -19.29 -26.38
N ARG A 235 -0.67 -20.08 -27.47
CA ARG A 235 0.55 -20.28 -28.25
C ARG A 235 0.97 -19.02 -29.01
N ASP A 236 0.01 -18.31 -29.58
CA ASP A 236 0.26 -17.02 -30.25
C ASP A 236 0.84 -16.01 -29.25
N ILE A 237 0.29 -15.91 -28.04
CA ILE A 237 0.84 -15.07 -26.95
C ILE A 237 2.27 -15.48 -26.56
N LEU A 238 2.56 -16.78 -26.44
CA LEU A 238 3.90 -17.25 -26.09
C LEU A 238 4.93 -16.92 -27.17
N ASP A 239 4.57 -17.07 -28.45
CA ASP A 239 5.41 -16.71 -29.58
C ASP A 239 5.66 -15.20 -29.66
N ASP A 240 4.61 -14.39 -29.45
CA ASP A 240 4.69 -12.94 -29.48
C ASP A 240 5.46 -12.38 -28.27
N LEU A 241 5.34 -12.99 -27.07
CA LEU A 241 6.19 -12.68 -25.91
C LEU A 241 7.67 -13.00 -26.19
N ALA A 242 7.96 -14.13 -26.85
CA ALA A 242 9.32 -14.51 -27.17
C ALA A 242 9.96 -13.57 -28.21
N SER A 243 9.19 -13.10 -29.20
CA SER A 243 9.63 -12.13 -30.21
C SER A 243 9.70 -10.69 -29.66
N GLY A 244 8.92 -10.37 -28.62
CA GLY A 244 8.76 -9.03 -28.04
C GLY A 244 7.68 -8.21 -28.74
N ASP A 245 6.74 -8.86 -29.42
CA ASP A 245 5.62 -8.23 -30.13
C ASP A 245 4.35 -8.17 -29.28
N TYR A 246 4.37 -8.76 -28.07
CA TYR A 246 3.27 -8.73 -27.09
C TYR A 246 3.74 -8.22 -25.72
N GLU A 247 2.93 -7.40 -25.08
CA GLU A 247 3.08 -6.96 -23.69
C GLU A 247 1.83 -7.37 -22.91
N SER A 248 2.02 -7.93 -21.70
CA SER A 248 0.90 -8.25 -20.82
C SER A 248 0.14 -6.99 -20.43
N PRO A 249 -1.19 -7.03 -20.26
CA PRO A 249 -1.97 -5.84 -19.88
C PRO A 249 -1.63 -5.37 -18.46
N GLU A 250 -1.83 -4.06 -18.21
CA GLU A 250 -1.82 -3.53 -16.86
C GLU A 250 -2.81 -4.32 -15.99
N THR A 251 -2.33 -4.77 -14.84
CA THR A 251 -3.09 -5.65 -13.94
C THR A 251 -3.17 -5.06 -12.55
N ILE A 252 -4.38 -4.96 -12.01
CA ILE A 252 -4.65 -4.43 -10.66
C ILE A 252 -5.30 -5.54 -9.83
N ALA A 253 -4.65 -5.93 -8.75
CA ALA A 253 -5.16 -6.91 -7.81
C ALA A 253 -6.55 -6.51 -7.27
N GLY A 254 -7.48 -7.45 -7.27
CA GLY A 254 -8.87 -7.24 -6.87
C GLY A 254 -9.76 -6.53 -7.88
N LYS A 255 -9.24 -6.19 -9.09
CA LYS A 255 -10.02 -5.52 -10.14
C LYS A 255 -9.92 -6.20 -11.50
N THR A 256 -8.74 -6.71 -11.85
CA THR A 256 -8.50 -7.37 -13.13
C THR A 256 -8.83 -8.85 -13.04
N GLU A 257 -9.49 -9.37 -14.06
CA GLU A 257 -9.77 -10.78 -14.25
C GLU A 257 -9.02 -11.27 -15.48
N PHE A 258 -8.45 -12.49 -15.40
CA PHE A 258 -7.82 -13.14 -16.52
C PHE A 258 -8.63 -14.36 -16.96
N ASP A 259 -8.66 -14.60 -18.26
CA ASP A 259 -9.31 -15.78 -18.83
C ASP A 259 -8.32 -16.97 -18.79
N PHE A 260 -8.67 -18.00 -18.01
CA PHE A 260 -7.86 -19.18 -17.81
C PHE A 260 -8.29 -20.31 -18.75
N THR A 261 -7.28 -20.96 -19.36
CA THR A 261 -7.52 -22.17 -20.18
C THR A 261 -7.29 -23.43 -19.36
N GLY A 262 -8.32 -24.26 -19.26
CA GLY A 262 -8.25 -25.49 -18.48
C GLY A 262 -7.36 -26.56 -19.09
N GLY A 263 -6.72 -27.36 -18.24
CA GLY A 263 -5.98 -28.55 -18.61
C GLY A 263 -4.50 -28.31 -18.96
N ASN A 264 -3.80 -29.42 -19.17
CA ASN A 264 -2.43 -29.38 -19.63
C ASN A 264 -2.42 -29.16 -21.15
N VAL A 265 -2.14 -27.92 -21.58
CA VAL A 265 -2.04 -27.55 -22.99
C VAL A 265 -0.69 -28.05 -23.53
N ALA A 266 -0.59 -29.34 -23.79
CA ALA A 266 0.66 -30.00 -24.17
C ALA A 266 1.36 -29.37 -25.38
N THR A 267 0.60 -28.80 -26.30
CA THR A 267 1.13 -28.11 -27.49
C THR A 267 1.79 -26.78 -27.20
N ALA A 268 1.51 -26.15 -26.05
CA ALA A 268 2.10 -24.86 -25.65
C ALA A 268 3.53 -25.03 -25.07
N PHE A 269 3.95 -26.24 -24.71
CA PHE A 269 5.25 -26.44 -24.06
C PHE A 269 6.45 -26.22 -24.97
N SER A 270 6.31 -26.41 -26.29
CA SER A 270 7.37 -26.03 -27.22
C SER A 270 7.54 -24.51 -27.31
N ASP A 271 6.43 -23.77 -27.37
CA ASP A 271 6.45 -22.32 -27.48
C ASP A 271 6.91 -21.72 -26.14
N MET A 272 6.48 -22.31 -25.03
CA MET A 272 6.96 -21.96 -23.68
C MET A 272 8.48 -22.23 -23.51
N LYS A 273 8.98 -23.34 -24.09
CA LYS A 273 10.42 -23.63 -24.07
C LYS A 273 11.21 -22.59 -24.87
N ALA A 274 10.68 -22.16 -26.00
CA ALA A 274 11.28 -21.12 -26.83
C ALA A 274 11.30 -19.77 -26.06
N LEU A 275 10.19 -19.40 -25.41
CA LEU A 275 10.10 -18.20 -24.56
C LEU A 275 11.14 -18.28 -23.43
N PHE A 276 11.20 -19.39 -22.69
CA PHE A 276 12.18 -19.61 -21.62
C PHE A 276 13.62 -19.43 -22.12
N ASP A 277 13.97 -20.02 -23.26
CA ASP A 277 15.32 -19.93 -23.79
C ASP A 277 15.71 -18.51 -24.23
N VAL A 278 14.74 -17.68 -24.62
CA VAL A 278 14.95 -16.26 -24.91
C VAL A 278 15.09 -15.46 -23.62
N MET A 279 14.19 -15.68 -22.67
CA MET A 279 14.09 -14.86 -21.46
C MET A 279 15.23 -15.10 -20.47
N LYS A 280 15.71 -16.32 -20.31
CA LYS A 280 16.90 -16.61 -19.49
C LYS A 280 18.17 -15.91 -19.98
N ILE A 281 18.29 -15.62 -21.29
CA ILE A 281 19.41 -14.86 -21.87
C ILE A 281 19.20 -13.37 -21.72
N LYS A 282 17.96 -12.88 -21.87
CA LYS A 282 17.64 -11.44 -21.70
C LYS A 282 17.86 -10.98 -20.25
N ASN A 283 17.66 -11.86 -19.28
CA ASN A 283 17.90 -11.60 -17.87
C ASN A 283 19.39 -11.72 -17.48
N ASP A 284 20.23 -12.23 -18.36
CA ASP A 284 21.69 -12.31 -18.18
C ASP A 284 22.30 -10.91 -18.32
N GLY A 285 22.33 -10.14 -17.23
CA GLY A 285 22.89 -8.78 -17.16
C GLY A 285 21.97 -7.68 -16.63
N ILE A 286 20.69 -7.95 -16.42
CA ILE A 286 19.77 -7.10 -15.65
C ILE A 286 19.54 -7.83 -14.34
N LEU A 287 20.31 -7.46 -13.27
CA LEU A 287 20.08 -7.94 -11.90
C LEU A 287 19.28 -9.23 -11.85
N ASP A 288 19.83 -10.30 -12.45
CA ASP A 288 19.35 -11.64 -12.21
C ASP A 288 19.54 -11.85 -10.70
N LYS A 289 18.44 -11.71 -9.98
CA LYS A 289 18.43 -11.76 -8.53
C LYS A 289 18.94 -13.11 -8.00
N ASP A 290 19.15 -14.07 -8.89
CA ASP A 290 19.64 -15.41 -8.57
C ASP A 290 21.08 -15.69 -9.02
N ASP A 291 21.69 -14.80 -9.81
CA ASP A 291 23.06 -14.94 -10.33
C ASP A 291 23.29 -16.29 -11.07
N ASP A 292 22.24 -16.89 -11.63
CA ASP A 292 22.27 -18.13 -12.39
C ASP A 292 21.75 -17.92 -13.82
N SER A 293 22.67 -17.87 -14.78
CA SER A 293 22.40 -17.65 -16.20
C SER A 293 21.53 -18.74 -16.89
N ASN A 294 21.13 -19.78 -16.16
CA ASN A 294 20.29 -20.86 -16.67
C ASN A 294 18.83 -20.77 -16.23
N THR A 295 18.49 -19.80 -15.38
CA THR A 295 17.14 -19.61 -14.84
C THR A 295 16.48 -18.35 -15.40
N TRP A 296 15.18 -18.23 -15.22
CA TRP A 296 14.41 -17.05 -15.56
C TRP A 296 13.51 -16.64 -14.39
N THR A 297 13.78 -15.45 -13.83
CA THR A 297 12.95 -14.86 -12.78
C THR A 297 11.81 -14.08 -13.42
N ALA A 298 10.57 -14.38 -13.04
CA ALA A 298 9.36 -13.76 -13.57
C ALA A 298 8.33 -13.50 -12.48
N THR A 299 7.67 -12.36 -12.56
CA THR A 299 6.47 -12.07 -11.75
C THR A 299 5.26 -12.73 -12.41
N VAL A 300 4.46 -13.40 -11.58
CA VAL A 300 3.24 -14.10 -12.02
C VAL A 300 2.03 -13.68 -11.16
N PRO A 301 0.82 -13.66 -11.73
CA PRO A 301 -0.38 -13.33 -10.98
C PRO A 301 -0.79 -14.47 -10.03
N VAL A 302 -1.33 -14.10 -8.88
CA VAL A 302 -2.04 -15.00 -7.97
C VAL A 302 -3.53 -14.81 -8.20
N TYR A 303 -4.22 -15.91 -8.58
CA TYR A 303 -5.65 -15.88 -8.87
C TYR A 303 -6.50 -16.46 -7.74
N ASP A 304 -7.74 -15.96 -7.64
CA ASP A 304 -8.68 -16.36 -6.58
C ASP A 304 -9.37 -17.68 -6.89
N TRP A 305 -8.72 -18.79 -6.59
CA TRP A 305 -9.26 -20.13 -6.77
C TRP A 305 -9.15 -20.93 -5.46
N ALA A 306 -10.18 -21.71 -5.16
CA ALA A 306 -10.34 -22.34 -3.84
C ALA A 306 -9.47 -23.58 -3.64
N ASP A 307 -9.01 -24.20 -4.71
CA ASP A 307 -8.23 -25.43 -4.71
C ASP A 307 -7.15 -25.41 -5.82
N CYS A 308 -6.50 -26.57 -6.04
CA CYS A 308 -5.50 -26.76 -7.09
C CYS A 308 -6.07 -27.48 -8.33
N SER A 309 -7.38 -27.42 -8.54
CA SER A 309 -7.98 -27.93 -9.77
C SER A 309 -7.72 -26.99 -10.94
N ASN A 310 -7.98 -27.48 -12.17
CA ASN A 310 -7.82 -26.67 -13.37
C ASN A 310 -8.75 -25.47 -13.36
N PRO A 311 -8.20 -24.23 -13.41
CA PRO A 311 -9.02 -23.04 -13.63
C PRO A 311 -9.51 -23.02 -15.08
N ASN A 312 -10.71 -22.54 -15.32
CA ASN A 312 -11.34 -22.57 -16.66
C ASN A 312 -12.44 -21.50 -16.79
N ASP A 313 -12.14 -20.27 -16.39
CA ASP A 313 -13.09 -19.16 -16.47
C ASP A 313 -12.34 -17.84 -16.33
N ASP A 314 -13.05 -16.72 -16.42
CA ASP A 314 -12.54 -15.43 -15.98
C ASP A 314 -12.38 -15.44 -14.46
N ILE A 315 -11.14 -15.27 -13.99
CA ILE A 315 -10.82 -15.38 -12.56
C ILE A 315 -10.13 -14.11 -12.08
N PRO A 316 -10.59 -13.53 -10.96
CA PRO A 316 -9.96 -12.36 -10.38
C PRO A 316 -8.50 -12.61 -9.97
N ILE A 317 -7.63 -11.69 -10.37
CA ILE A 317 -6.25 -11.63 -9.88
C ILE A 317 -6.26 -10.90 -8.55
N ILE A 318 -5.71 -11.51 -7.51
CA ILE A 318 -5.74 -11.00 -6.15
C ILE A 318 -4.38 -10.55 -5.61
N GLY A 319 -3.30 -10.76 -6.36
CA GLY A 319 -1.95 -10.37 -5.99
C GLY A 319 -0.93 -10.92 -6.97
N PHE A 320 0.34 -10.82 -6.59
CA PHE A 320 1.46 -11.21 -7.43
C PHE A 320 2.52 -11.91 -6.60
N THR A 321 3.27 -12.81 -7.26
CA THR A 321 4.42 -13.47 -6.67
C THR A 321 5.52 -13.58 -7.70
N THR A 322 6.75 -13.75 -7.26
CA THR A 322 7.91 -13.96 -8.14
C THR A 322 8.29 -15.43 -8.12
N VAL A 323 8.54 -15.97 -9.29
CA VAL A 323 9.02 -17.34 -9.50
C VAL A 323 10.34 -17.34 -10.24
N VAL A 324 11.20 -18.28 -9.88
CA VAL A 324 12.40 -18.61 -10.64
C VAL A 324 12.12 -19.90 -11.41
N ILE A 325 12.06 -19.78 -12.72
CA ILE A 325 11.88 -20.93 -13.62
C ILE A 325 13.24 -21.58 -13.84
N GLU A 326 13.35 -22.81 -13.42
CA GLU A 326 14.59 -23.60 -13.49
C GLU A 326 14.67 -24.41 -14.78
N GLU A 327 13.50 -24.91 -15.24
CA GLU A 327 13.47 -25.82 -16.40
C GLU A 327 12.08 -25.86 -17.04
N VAL A 328 12.05 -25.95 -18.36
CA VAL A 328 10.85 -26.25 -19.14
C VAL A 328 11.03 -27.54 -19.87
N LEU A 329 10.21 -28.53 -19.54
CA LEU A 329 10.24 -29.89 -20.14
C LEU A 329 9.12 -30.05 -21.16
N GLU A 330 9.51 -30.37 -22.38
CA GLU A 330 8.60 -30.71 -23.46
C GLU A 330 8.10 -32.17 -23.36
N SER A 331 7.62 -32.73 -24.47
CA SER A 331 7.18 -34.11 -24.54
C SER A 331 8.28 -35.13 -24.10
N PRO A 332 7.96 -36.14 -23.30
CA PRO A 332 6.61 -36.55 -22.83
C PRO A 332 6.15 -35.92 -21.50
N THR A 333 6.97 -35.19 -20.81
CA THR A 333 6.72 -34.75 -19.42
C THR A 333 5.78 -33.54 -19.36
N HIS A 334 5.94 -32.55 -20.25
CA HIS A 334 5.13 -31.31 -20.32
C HIS A 334 5.01 -30.62 -18.96
N THR A 335 6.12 -30.11 -18.45
CA THR A 335 6.17 -29.48 -17.11
C THR A 335 7.10 -28.28 -17.13
N ILE A 336 6.71 -27.22 -16.37
CA ILE A 336 7.61 -26.15 -16.00
C ILE A 336 7.98 -26.38 -14.54
N ASN A 337 9.24 -26.54 -14.25
CA ASN A 337 9.77 -26.62 -12.90
C ASN A 337 10.19 -25.21 -12.49
N ALA A 338 9.68 -24.73 -11.35
CA ALA A 338 10.00 -23.42 -10.82
C ALA A 338 10.03 -23.43 -9.30
N ARG A 339 10.47 -22.35 -8.73
CA ARG A 339 10.52 -22.10 -7.28
C ARG A 339 9.91 -20.73 -7.01
N VAL A 340 9.01 -20.63 -6.04
CA VAL A 340 8.50 -19.35 -5.56
C VAL A 340 9.55 -18.70 -4.68
N THR A 341 9.86 -17.42 -4.93
CA THR A 341 10.85 -16.67 -4.14
C THR A 341 10.16 -15.52 -3.40
N CYS A 342 10.71 -15.16 -2.23
CA CYS A 342 10.22 -14.07 -1.41
C CYS A 342 11.22 -12.92 -1.32
N ASP A 343 10.74 -11.80 -0.75
CA ASP A 343 11.51 -10.57 -0.57
C ASP A 343 11.99 -9.96 -1.90
N ASN A 344 11.27 -10.29 -2.97
CA ASN A 344 11.43 -9.60 -4.23
C ASN A 344 10.70 -8.26 -4.17
N ILE A 345 11.28 -7.26 -4.81
CA ILE A 345 10.66 -5.96 -4.93
C ILE A 345 10.53 -5.58 -6.40
N GLU A 346 9.35 -5.11 -6.76
CA GLU A 346 9.05 -4.63 -8.11
C GLU A 346 8.74 -3.13 -8.09
N THR A 347 9.08 -2.44 -9.16
CA THR A 347 8.71 -1.03 -9.36
C THR A 347 7.21 -0.94 -9.62
N ALA A 348 6.41 -1.19 -8.58
CA ALA A 348 4.97 -1.30 -8.64
C ALA A 348 4.36 -0.73 -7.36
N ARG A 349 3.05 -0.47 -7.39
CA ARG A 349 2.33 -0.03 -6.19
C ARG A 349 2.13 -1.22 -5.25
N GLY A 350 2.34 -0.97 -3.96
CA GLY A 350 1.88 -1.85 -2.89
C GLY A 350 0.35 -1.85 -2.76
N GLY A 351 -0.15 -2.42 -1.68
CA GLY A 351 -1.58 -2.49 -1.33
C GLY A 351 -2.22 -3.84 -1.64
N GLY A 352 -1.48 -4.78 -2.24
CA GLY A 352 -1.90 -6.17 -2.40
C GLY A 352 -1.58 -7.03 -1.16
N PRO A 353 -2.17 -8.23 -1.08
CA PRO A 353 -1.74 -9.24 -0.12
C PRO A 353 -0.30 -9.66 -0.35
N SER A 354 0.40 -10.09 0.70
CA SER A 354 1.78 -10.55 0.58
C SER A 354 1.82 -12.00 0.08
N TYR A 355 2.32 -12.17 -1.13
CA TYR A 355 2.66 -13.46 -1.74
C TYR A 355 4.16 -13.56 -2.05
N GLY A 356 5.00 -12.86 -1.26
CA GLY A 356 6.47 -12.88 -1.38
C GLY A 356 7.05 -11.78 -2.26
N THR A 357 6.24 -11.03 -3.00
CA THR A 357 6.69 -9.91 -3.83
C THR A 357 6.09 -8.61 -3.30
N TRP A 358 6.91 -7.59 -3.13
CA TRP A 358 6.53 -6.26 -2.64
C TRP A 358 6.52 -5.24 -3.76
N GLY A 359 5.64 -4.25 -3.66
CA GLY A 359 5.71 -3.04 -4.47
C GLY A 359 6.63 -2.01 -3.81
N SER A 360 7.54 -1.41 -4.58
CA SER A 360 8.45 -0.38 -4.08
C SER A 360 7.79 0.98 -3.89
N ILE A 361 6.57 1.15 -4.41
CA ILE A 361 5.77 2.37 -4.20
C ILE A 361 4.87 2.12 -2.98
N PRO A 362 5.16 2.77 -1.84
CA PRO A 362 4.46 2.52 -0.59
C PRO A 362 3.01 2.98 -0.61
N GLY A 363 2.22 2.42 0.29
CA GLY A 363 0.90 2.90 0.66
C GLY A 363 0.87 3.41 2.10
N LEU A 364 -0.09 4.29 2.41
CA LEU A 364 -0.42 4.60 3.80
C LEU A 364 -1.13 3.38 4.42
N VAL A 365 -0.75 3.07 5.65
CA VAL A 365 -1.31 1.98 6.44
C VAL A 365 -1.72 2.52 7.81
N GLU A 366 -2.75 1.93 8.41
CA GLU A 366 -3.28 2.33 9.72
C GLU A 366 -2.78 1.41 10.84
#